data_f624a37caf1849b85f4b5066a6a42faa
#
_entry.id   f624a37caf1849b85f4b5066a6a42faa
#
_cell.length_a   1.000
_cell.length_b   1.000
_cell.length_c   1.000
_cell.angle_alpha   90.00
_cell.angle_beta   90.00
_cell.angle_gamma   90.00
#
_symmetry.space_group_name_H-M   'P 1'
#
loop_
_entity.id
_entity.type
_entity.pdbx_description
1 polymer ?
#
loop_
_entity_poly.entity_id
_entity_poly.type
_entity_poly.pdbx_seq_one_letter_code
_entity_poly.pdbx_strand_id
1 'polypeptide(L)'
;MTEIEFVGYSAVHPSDFIYDVPNGFTGYLLLLFDSPSELLIDGRLMRTAANSAILYTPGSRIYYRAAGEEYRNDWIRFRSDHSFVKLFPLTNTPFPVTDPEYCHQLFKLLTWESAFFSSESEANITHLLRVLFSKLREGIQNESPG
;
A
#
# COMPACT_ATOMS: atom_id res chain seq x y z
N MET A 1 14.30 -11.41 4.64
CA MET A 1 14.54 -10.99 3.27
C MET A 1 13.32 -10.27 2.71
N THR A 2 13.51 -9.19 2.01
CA THR A 2 12.43 -8.45 1.34
C THR A 2 12.77 -8.33 -0.14
N GLU A 3 11.81 -8.68 -0.98
CA GLU A 3 11.95 -8.60 -2.44
C GLU A 3 10.81 -7.77 -3.01
N ILE A 4 11.14 -6.67 -3.67
CA ILE A 4 10.17 -5.85 -4.39
C ILE A 4 9.97 -6.44 -5.78
N GLU A 5 8.70 -6.72 -6.13
CA GLU A 5 8.34 -7.16 -7.47
C GLU A 5 8.01 -5.97 -8.37
N PHE A 6 7.17 -5.05 -7.87
CA PHE A 6 6.78 -3.84 -8.59
C PHE A 6 6.52 -2.72 -7.61
N VAL A 7 6.80 -1.50 -8.00
CA VAL A 7 6.52 -0.30 -7.21
C VAL A 7 6.10 0.84 -8.14
N GLY A 8 5.10 1.62 -7.70
CA GLY A 8 4.62 2.80 -8.40
C GLY A 8 4.47 3.96 -7.43
N TYR A 9 4.79 5.16 -7.92
CA TYR A 9 4.69 6.39 -7.15
C TYR A 9 3.86 7.40 -7.93
N SER A 10 2.84 7.97 -7.29
CA SER A 10 1.93 8.95 -7.90
C SER A 10 1.36 8.47 -9.24
N ALA A 11 1.00 7.19 -9.32
CA ALA A 11 0.42 6.62 -10.52
C ALA A 11 -0.98 7.19 -10.74
N VAL A 12 -1.24 7.69 -11.95
CA VAL A 12 -2.50 8.34 -12.31
C VAL A 12 -3.30 7.43 -13.22
N HIS A 13 -4.59 7.26 -12.90
CA HIS A 13 -5.51 6.43 -13.67
C HIS A 13 -6.78 7.21 -13.99
N PRO A 14 -7.50 6.85 -15.09
CA PRO A 14 -8.72 7.55 -15.45
C PRO A 14 -9.86 7.29 -14.45
N SER A 15 -10.91 8.10 -14.55
CA SER A 15 -12.05 8.03 -13.61
C SER A 15 -12.84 6.73 -13.66
N ASP A 16 -12.66 5.92 -14.70
CA ASP A 16 -13.31 4.60 -14.86
C ASP A 16 -12.37 3.43 -14.52
N PHE A 17 -11.23 3.71 -13.92
CA PHE A 17 -10.23 2.69 -13.56
C PHE A 17 -10.80 1.65 -12.60
N ILE A 18 -10.57 0.37 -12.92
CA ILE A 18 -10.89 -0.76 -12.05
C ILE A 18 -9.71 -1.71 -12.06
N TYR A 19 -9.31 -2.16 -10.88
CA TYR A 19 -8.27 -3.18 -10.70
C TYR A 19 -8.87 -4.34 -9.92
N ASP A 20 -8.94 -5.50 -10.55
CA ASP A 20 -9.54 -6.70 -9.95
C ASP A 20 -8.62 -7.89 -10.16
N VAL A 21 -8.10 -8.43 -9.05
CA VAL A 21 -7.27 -9.64 -9.06
C VAL A 21 -7.92 -10.64 -8.09
N PRO A 22 -8.80 -11.52 -8.62
CA PRO A 22 -9.63 -12.39 -7.76
C PRO A 22 -8.86 -13.29 -6.80
N ASN A 23 -7.69 -13.77 -7.21
CA ASN A 23 -6.89 -14.69 -6.40
C ASN A 23 -5.68 -14.03 -5.76
N GLY A 24 -5.57 -12.69 -5.88
CA GLY A 24 -4.45 -11.95 -5.34
C GLY A 24 -3.11 -12.31 -5.96
N PHE A 25 -2.04 -11.95 -5.24
CA PHE A 25 -0.67 -12.25 -5.64
C PHE A 25 -0.03 -13.24 -4.68
N THR A 26 1.13 -13.77 -5.03
CA THR A 26 1.92 -14.63 -4.13
C THR A 26 2.57 -13.85 -3.00
N GLY A 27 2.67 -12.52 -3.14
CA GLY A 27 3.19 -11.62 -2.12
C GLY A 27 2.14 -10.65 -1.62
N TYR A 28 2.61 -9.62 -0.93
CA TYR A 28 1.79 -8.53 -0.40
C TYR A 28 1.59 -7.45 -1.44
N LEU A 29 0.49 -6.72 -1.32
CA LEU A 29 0.27 -5.46 -2.04
C LEU A 29 -0.09 -4.39 -1.02
N LEU A 30 0.73 -3.35 -0.94
CA LEU A 30 0.46 -2.17 -0.12
C LEU A 30 0.08 -1.02 -1.03
N LEU A 31 -1.05 -0.38 -0.74
CA LEU A 31 -1.57 0.76 -1.49
C LEU A 31 -1.73 1.96 -0.57
N LEU A 32 -1.36 3.12 -1.07
CA LEU A 32 -1.68 4.41 -0.46
C LEU A 32 -2.53 5.18 -1.47
N PHE A 33 -3.77 5.49 -1.09
CA PHE A 33 -4.72 6.18 -1.96
C PHE A 33 -4.61 7.68 -1.77
N ASP A 34 -4.20 8.40 -2.84
CA ASP A 34 -4.19 9.87 -2.85
C ASP A 34 -5.55 10.44 -3.17
N SER A 35 -6.39 9.64 -3.81
CA SER A 35 -7.75 9.99 -4.21
C SER A 35 -8.75 9.11 -3.47
N PRO A 36 -10.00 9.54 -3.32
CA PRO A 36 -11.05 8.64 -2.86
C PRO A 36 -11.14 7.42 -3.78
N SER A 37 -11.43 6.27 -3.19
CA SER A 37 -11.49 4.99 -3.89
C SER A 37 -12.67 4.18 -3.41
N GLU A 38 -13.09 3.21 -4.22
CA GLU A 38 -14.07 2.22 -3.80
C GLU A 38 -13.41 0.85 -3.79
N LEU A 39 -13.53 0.16 -2.67
CA LEU A 39 -12.92 -1.16 -2.45
C LEU A 39 -14.00 -2.20 -2.21
N LEU A 40 -13.75 -3.42 -2.63
CA LEU A 40 -14.61 -4.55 -2.29
C LEU A 40 -14.06 -5.21 -1.02
N ILE A 41 -14.80 -5.07 0.09
CA ILE A 41 -14.41 -5.62 1.39
C ILE A 41 -15.52 -6.54 1.87
N ASP A 42 -15.21 -7.82 2.06
CA ASP A 42 -16.17 -8.84 2.49
C ASP A 42 -17.45 -8.85 1.63
N GLY A 43 -17.27 -8.73 0.30
CA GLY A 43 -18.35 -8.75 -0.65
C GLY A 43 -19.15 -7.45 -0.78
N ARG A 44 -18.72 -6.38 -0.12
CA ARG A 44 -19.39 -5.07 -0.19
C ARG A 44 -18.46 -4.01 -0.73
N LEU A 45 -19.00 -3.15 -1.60
CA LEU A 45 -18.27 -1.96 -2.03
C LEU A 45 -18.26 -0.93 -0.90
N MET A 46 -17.06 -0.48 -0.56
CA MET A 46 -16.84 0.50 0.50
C MET A 46 -16.08 1.68 -0.08
N ARG A 47 -16.61 2.90 0.12
CA ARG A 47 -15.89 4.11 -0.27
C ARG A 47 -14.83 4.43 0.79
N THR A 48 -13.62 4.73 0.32
CA THR A 48 -12.49 5.08 1.17
C THR A 48 -12.04 6.49 0.83
N ALA A 49 -11.83 7.30 1.85
CA ALA A 49 -11.37 8.68 1.67
C ALA A 49 -9.93 8.72 1.13
N ALA A 50 -9.57 9.85 0.53
CA ALA A 50 -8.18 10.13 0.18
C ALA A 50 -7.30 10.01 1.42
N ASN A 51 -6.02 9.70 1.23
CA ASN A 51 -5.02 9.52 2.29
C ASN A 51 -5.36 8.33 3.21
N SER A 52 -5.85 7.28 2.61
CA SER A 52 -6.03 5.98 3.25
C SER A 52 -5.09 4.96 2.64
N ALA A 53 -4.81 3.88 3.36
CA ALA A 53 -3.97 2.79 2.89
C ALA A 53 -4.63 1.45 3.13
N ILE A 54 -4.14 0.41 2.44
CA ILE A 54 -4.56 -0.97 2.67
C ILE A 54 -3.37 -1.90 2.40
N LEU A 55 -3.20 -2.90 3.24
CA LEU A 55 -2.24 -3.97 3.03
C LEU A 55 -3.01 -5.25 2.71
N TYR A 56 -2.89 -5.70 1.47
CA TYR A 56 -3.43 -6.98 1.04
C TYR A 56 -2.41 -8.09 1.31
N THR A 57 -2.87 -9.16 1.95
CA THR A 57 -2.03 -10.34 2.21
C THR A 57 -1.97 -11.27 0.99
N PRO A 58 -0.95 -12.15 0.90
CA PRO A 58 -0.86 -13.12 -0.19
C PRO A 58 -2.13 -13.93 -0.35
N GLY A 59 -2.58 -14.09 -1.59
CA GLY A 59 -3.77 -14.89 -1.91
C GLY A 59 -5.12 -14.22 -1.68
N SER A 60 -5.15 -13.04 -1.10
CA SER A 60 -6.40 -12.31 -0.85
C SER A 60 -6.88 -11.60 -2.11
N ARG A 61 -8.18 -11.59 -2.32
CA ARG A 61 -8.77 -10.87 -3.45
C ARG A 61 -8.45 -9.38 -3.36
N ILE A 62 -7.99 -8.83 -4.49
CA ILE A 62 -7.71 -7.40 -4.61
C ILE A 62 -8.77 -6.81 -5.53
N TYR A 63 -9.50 -5.83 -5.02
CA TYR A 63 -10.44 -5.08 -5.84
C TYR A 63 -10.51 -3.64 -5.37
N TYR A 64 -10.14 -2.72 -6.24
CA TYR A 64 -10.35 -1.30 -5.99
C TYR A 64 -10.58 -0.58 -7.30
N ARG A 65 -11.28 0.54 -7.23
CA ARG A 65 -11.60 1.34 -8.41
C ARG A 65 -11.64 2.82 -8.06
N ALA A 66 -11.54 3.65 -9.09
CA ALA A 66 -11.74 5.08 -8.95
C ALA A 66 -13.17 5.38 -8.49
N ALA A 67 -13.33 6.45 -7.72
CA ALA A 67 -14.62 6.85 -7.18
C ALA A 67 -15.27 7.95 -8.02
N GLY A 68 -15.23 7.81 -9.35
CA GLY A 68 -15.88 8.74 -10.27
C GLY A 68 -15.06 9.94 -10.68
N GLU A 69 -13.79 10.00 -10.31
CA GLU A 69 -12.87 11.09 -10.67
C GLU A 69 -11.50 10.52 -10.99
N GLU A 70 -10.58 11.36 -11.46
CA GLU A 70 -9.21 10.94 -11.71
C GLU A 70 -8.64 10.30 -10.44
N TYR A 71 -7.99 9.14 -10.60
CA TYR A 71 -7.52 8.34 -9.49
C TYR A 71 -6.01 8.34 -9.43
N ARG A 72 -5.46 8.57 -8.25
CA ARG A 72 -4.02 8.58 -8.02
C ARG A 72 -3.68 7.74 -6.81
N ASN A 73 -2.63 6.92 -6.93
CA ASN A 73 -2.14 6.11 -5.82
C ASN A 73 -0.63 5.89 -5.88
N ASP A 74 -0.09 5.45 -4.75
CA ASP A 74 1.22 4.82 -4.64
C ASP A 74 0.98 3.35 -4.31
N TRP A 75 1.86 2.48 -4.79
CA TRP A 75 1.69 1.06 -4.53
C TRP A 75 3.02 0.33 -4.58
N ILE A 76 3.10 -0.77 -3.81
CA ILE A 76 4.25 -1.66 -3.83
C ILE A 76 3.76 -3.10 -3.71
N ARG A 77 4.21 -3.95 -4.64
CA ARG A 77 3.99 -5.39 -4.59
C ARG A 77 5.31 -6.05 -4.21
N PHE A 78 5.32 -6.81 -3.12
CA PHE A 78 6.55 -7.31 -2.54
C PHE A 78 6.33 -8.62 -1.78
N ARG A 79 7.42 -9.35 -1.55
CA ARG A 79 7.46 -10.49 -0.64
C ARG A 79 8.37 -10.16 0.52
N SER A 80 8.03 -10.62 1.72
CA SER A 80 8.83 -10.38 2.91
C SER A 80 8.53 -11.42 3.98
N ASP A 81 9.56 -11.84 4.68
CA ASP A 81 9.45 -12.69 5.87
C ASP A 81 9.72 -11.92 7.16
N HIS A 82 9.90 -10.61 7.08
CA HIS A 82 10.13 -9.78 8.26
C HIS A 82 8.89 -9.68 9.13
N SER A 83 9.11 -9.68 10.45
CA SER A 83 8.02 -9.64 11.43
C SER A 83 7.21 -8.36 11.36
N PHE A 84 7.83 -7.21 11.02
CA PHE A 84 7.09 -5.96 10.94
C PHE A 84 6.02 -5.98 9.83
N VAL A 85 6.20 -6.83 8.82
CA VAL A 85 5.17 -7.05 7.79
C VAL A 85 4.17 -8.11 8.26
N LYS A 86 4.65 -9.28 8.68
CA LYS A 86 3.80 -10.41 9.06
C LYS A 86 2.86 -10.09 10.22
N LEU A 87 3.32 -9.25 11.15
CA LEU A 87 2.57 -8.89 12.34
C LEU A 87 1.90 -7.53 12.25
N PHE A 88 1.79 -6.98 11.05
CA PHE A 88 1.09 -5.71 10.86
C PHE A 88 -0.36 -5.84 11.35
N PRO A 89 -0.85 -4.88 12.18
CA PRO A 89 -2.07 -5.09 12.96
C PRO A 89 -3.37 -5.12 12.17
N LEU A 90 -3.38 -4.65 10.91
CA LEU A 90 -4.61 -4.61 10.11
C LEU A 90 -4.30 -4.97 8.67
N THR A 91 -4.98 -6.01 8.16
CA THR A 91 -4.80 -6.46 6.79
C THR A 91 -6.14 -6.55 6.06
N ASN A 92 -6.11 -6.38 4.73
CA ASN A 92 -7.27 -6.51 3.85
C ASN A 92 -8.42 -5.56 4.21
N THR A 93 -8.14 -4.51 4.98
CA THR A 93 -9.10 -3.51 5.42
C THR A 93 -8.43 -2.15 5.33
N PRO A 94 -9.09 -1.13 4.76
CA PRO A 94 -8.49 0.20 4.65
C PRO A 94 -8.41 0.90 6.01
N PHE A 95 -7.41 1.77 6.14
CA PHE A 95 -7.19 2.56 7.35
C PHE A 95 -6.66 3.95 6.97
N PRO A 96 -6.88 4.97 7.80
CA PRO A 96 -6.39 6.31 7.52
C PRO A 96 -4.88 6.42 7.73
N VAL A 97 -4.25 7.33 6.98
CA VAL A 97 -2.83 7.62 7.09
C VAL A 97 -2.66 9.00 7.74
N THR A 98 -1.91 9.06 8.85
CA THR A 98 -1.75 10.31 9.60
C THR A 98 -0.75 11.28 8.96
N ASP A 99 0.23 10.75 8.22
CA ASP A 99 1.27 11.55 7.61
C ASP A 99 1.47 11.14 6.14
N PRO A 100 0.49 11.45 5.27
CA PRO A 100 0.51 10.97 3.88
C PRO A 100 1.72 11.49 3.10
N GLU A 101 2.14 12.74 3.31
CA GLU A 101 3.29 13.27 2.56
C GLU A 101 4.59 12.54 2.91
N TYR A 102 4.79 12.23 4.18
CA TYR A 102 5.95 11.45 4.61
C TYR A 102 5.95 10.07 3.93
N CYS A 103 4.80 9.42 3.91
CA CYS A 103 4.65 8.10 3.27
C CYS A 103 4.88 8.18 1.76
N HIS A 104 4.40 9.23 1.10
CA HIS A 104 4.67 9.47 -0.33
C HIS A 104 6.17 9.52 -0.62
N GLN A 105 6.92 10.25 0.21
CA GLN A 105 8.36 10.33 0.03
C GLN A 105 9.05 8.97 0.16
N LEU A 106 8.57 8.14 1.08
CA LEU A 106 9.09 6.78 1.22
C LEU A 106 8.80 5.91 0.00
N PHE A 107 7.61 5.99 -0.59
CA PHE A 107 7.30 5.29 -1.84
C PHE A 107 8.21 5.76 -2.97
N LYS A 108 8.48 7.06 -3.04
CA LYS A 108 9.40 7.62 -4.03
C LYS A 108 10.81 7.05 -3.88
N LEU A 109 11.32 7.01 -2.65
CA LEU A 109 12.63 6.45 -2.36
C LEU A 109 12.70 4.95 -2.68
N LEU A 110 11.65 4.21 -2.36
CA LEU A 110 11.56 2.79 -2.71
C LEU A 110 11.57 2.59 -4.22
N THR A 111 10.91 3.46 -4.97
CA THR A 111 10.92 3.44 -6.43
C THR A 111 12.35 3.62 -6.96
N TRP A 112 13.09 4.58 -6.41
CA TRP A 112 14.46 4.84 -6.82
C TRP A 112 15.39 3.66 -6.47
N GLU A 113 15.29 3.11 -5.27
CA GLU A 113 16.09 1.94 -4.89
C GLU A 113 15.82 0.75 -5.80
N SER A 114 14.58 0.53 -6.21
CA SER A 114 14.21 -0.55 -7.12
C SER A 114 14.72 -0.31 -8.53
N ALA A 115 14.71 0.95 -9.00
CA ALA A 115 15.12 1.30 -10.35
C ALA A 115 16.65 1.28 -10.52
N PHE A 116 17.39 1.63 -9.48
CA PHE A 116 18.85 1.75 -9.49
C PHE A 116 19.47 0.76 -8.51
N PHE A 117 19.20 -0.52 -8.73
CA PHE A 117 19.56 -1.60 -7.82
C PHE A 117 21.10 -1.71 -7.69
N SER A 118 21.56 -1.77 -6.45
CA SER A 118 22.97 -1.93 -6.10
C SER A 118 23.11 -3.00 -5.01
N SER A 119 24.34 -3.28 -4.59
CA SER A 119 24.61 -4.25 -3.52
C SER A 119 24.02 -3.85 -2.18
N GLU A 120 23.72 -2.56 -1.97
CA GLU A 120 23.13 -2.04 -0.74
C GLU A 120 21.60 -1.97 -0.80
N SER A 121 21.00 -2.20 -1.96
CA SER A 121 19.57 -1.92 -2.18
C SER A 121 18.66 -2.78 -1.32
N GLU A 122 18.98 -4.06 -1.12
CA GLU A 122 18.12 -4.93 -0.29
C GLU A 122 18.01 -4.38 1.14
N ALA A 123 19.15 -3.98 1.74
CA ALA A 123 19.15 -3.40 3.08
C ALA A 123 18.39 -2.07 3.12
N ASN A 124 18.63 -1.21 2.12
CA ASN A 124 17.94 0.09 2.02
C ASN A 124 16.45 -0.09 1.87
N ILE A 125 16.02 -1.00 1.00
CA ILE A 125 14.60 -1.31 0.79
C ILE A 125 13.96 -1.79 2.10
N THR A 126 14.62 -2.70 2.82
CA THR A 126 14.12 -3.20 4.09
C THR A 126 13.96 -2.08 5.12
N HIS A 127 14.94 -1.19 5.23
CA HIS A 127 14.88 -0.05 6.15
C HIS A 127 13.77 0.93 5.78
N LEU A 128 13.63 1.25 4.50
CA LEU A 128 12.57 2.15 4.03
C LEU A 128 11.18 1.55 4.27
N LEU A 129 11.00 0.26 4.02
CA LEU A 129 9.74 -0.43 4.31
C LEU A 129 9.44 -0.44 5.80
N ARG A 130 10.45 -0.66 6.64
CA ARG A 130 10.27 -0.65 8.09
C ARG A 130 9.76 0.72 8.56
N VAL A 131 10.35 1.81 8.06
CA VAL A 131 9.90 3.16 8.41
C VAL A 131 8.48 3.40 7.91
N LEU A 132 8.18 3.00 6.67
CA LEU A 132 6.84 3.14 6.09
C LEU A 132 5.79 2.40 6.94
N PHE A 133 6.03 1.15 7.27
CA PHE A 133 5.10 0.36 8.10
C PHE A 133 4.91 0.96 9.48
N SER A 134 5.97 1.53 10.07
CA SER A 134 5.89 2.24 11.35
C SER A 134 4.96 3.45 11.25
N LYS A 135 5.09 4.23 10.19
CA LYS A 135 4.22 5.40 9.95
C LYS A 135 2.77 5.00 9.71
N LEU A 136 2.55 3.92 8.97
CA LEU A 136 1.20 3.41 8.72
C LEU A 136 0.53 2.94 10.01
N ARG A 137 1.27 2.30 10.92
CA ARG A 137 0.72 1.89 12.22
C ARG A 137 0.24 3.07 13.06
N GLU A 138 0.89 4.22 12.94
CA GLU A 138 0.43 5.43 13.63
C GLU A 138 -1.01 5.78 13.27
N GLY A 139 -1.38 5.65 12.00
CA GLY A 139 -2.74 5.90 11.54
C GLY A 139 -3.76 4.96 12.17
N ILE A 140 -3.40 3.69 12.31
CA ILE A 140 -4.27 2.69 12.94
C ILE A 140 -4.40 2.95 14.43
N GLN A 141 -3.30 3.25 15.11
CA GLN A 141 -3.30 3.51 16.56
C GLN A 141 -4.09 4.77 16.91
N ASN A 142 -3.99 5.81 16.08
CA ASN A 142 -4.70 7.07 16.30
C ASN A 142 -6.21 6.94 16.09
N GLU A 143 -6.67 5.95 15.32
CA GLU A 143 -8.08 5.63 15.14
C GLU A 143 -8.68 4.92 16.34
N SER A 144 -7.86 4.27 17.16
CA SER A 144 -8.35 3.53 18.32
C SER A 144 -8.87 4.51 19.36
N PRO A 145 -10.12 4.36 19.82
CA PRO A 145 -10.61 5.16 20.93
C PRO A 145 -9.75 4.88 22.15
N GLY A 146 -9.09 5.91 22.60
CA GLY A 146 -8.08 5.83 23.65
C GLY A 146 -8.61 5.42 24.98
#